data_33e0d459c031c6ed00ff9c86e747dc2a
#
_entry.id   33e0d459c031c6ed00ff9c86e747dc2a
#
_cell.length_a   1.000
_cell.length_b   1.000
_cell.length_c   1.000
_cell.angle_alpha   90.00
_cell.angle_beta   90.00
_cell.angle_gamma   90.00
#
_symmetry.space_group_name_H-M   'P 1'
#
loop_
_entity.id
_entity.type
_entity.pdbx_description
1 polymer ?
#
loop_
_entity_poly.entity_id
_entity_poly.type
_entity_poly.pdbx_seq_one_letter_code
_entity_poly.pdbx_strand_id
1 'polypeptide(L)'
;MSKLLSIDPAVLRRLQNLPKNERAECPLALCELPETFGRPHVHSGLGIRKLGNKIFGCRGNVSLRFIFQDRPSESFVSFLGNHDEVKAVLQTRKYR
;
A
#
# COMPACT_ATOMS: atom_id res chain seq x y z
N MET A 1 13.60 10.64 -9.73
CA MET A 1 13.59 9.21 -9.99
C MET A 1 12.69 8.49 -9.01
N SER A 2 11.94 7.52 -9.52
CA SER A 2 11.08 6.71 -8.67
C SER A 2 11.91 5.76 -7.81
N LYS A 3 11.46 5.52 -6.58
CA LYS A 3 12.07 4.50 -5.75
C LYS A 3 11.67 3.11 -6.23
N LEU A 4 12.46 2.11 -5.90
CA LEU A 4 12.10 0.74 -6.15
C LEU A 4 10.88 0.35 -5.30
N LEU A 5 10.08 -0.55 -5.80
CA LEU A 5 8.93 -1.09 -5.09
C LEU A 5 9.26 -2.50 -4.63
N SER A 6 9.26 -2.70 -3.31
CA SER A 6 9.44 -4.03 -2.71
C SER A 6 8.12 -4.47 -2.11
N ILE A 7 7.82 -5.76 -2.20
CA ILE A 7 6.55 -6.29 -1.72
C ILE A 7 6.80 -7.50 -0.84
N ASP A 8 6.23 -7.47 0.37
CA ASP A 8 6.31 -8.61 1.28
C ASP A 8 5.63 -9.82 0.63
N PRO A 9 6.25 -11.02 0.71
CA PRO A 9 5.64 -12.22 0.14
C PRO A 9 4.21 -12.51 0.63
N ALA A 10 3.89 -12.14 1.86
CA ALA A 10 2.53 -12.32 2.38
C ALA A 10 1.52 -11.46 1.61
N VAL A 11 1.94 -10.26 1.18
CA VAL A 11 1.09 -9.40 0.36
C VAL A 11 0.87 -10.02 -1.02
N LEU A 12 1.93 -10.59 -1.61
CA LEU A 12 1.82 -11.26 -2.90
C LEU A 12 0.84 -12.43 -2.82
N ARG A 13 0.93 -13.23 -1.75
CA ARG A 13 0.00 -14.34 -1.56
C ARG A 13 -1.42 -13.86 -1.42
N ARG A 14 -1.63 -12.77 -0.70
CA ARG A 14 -2.98 -12.19 -0.55
C ARG A 14 -3.51 -11.72 -1.90
N LEU A 15 -2.69 -11.06 -2.69
CA LEU A 15 -3.08 -10.61 -4.04
C LEU A 15 -3.51 -11.77 -4.91
N GLN A 16 -2.80 -12.88 -4.86
CA GLN A 16 -3.12 -14.06 -5.66
C GLN A 16 -4.44 -14.71 -5.28
N ASN A 17 -4.88 -14.51 -4.04
CA ASN A 17 -6.10 -15.12 -3.52
C ASN A 17 -7.29 -14.17 -3.50
N LEU A 18 -7.15 -12.97 -4.05
CA LEU A 18 -8.26 -12.03 -4.13
C LEU A 18 -9.29 -12.45 -5.19
N PRO A 19 -10.56 -12.02 -5.02
CA PRO A 19 -11.55 -12.18 -6.09
C PRO A 19 -11.05 -11.52 -7.37
N LYS A 20 -11.56 -11.98 -8.50
CA LYS A 20 -11.08 -11.58 -9.82
C LYS A 20 -10.98 -10.07 -10.01
N ASN A 21 -12.02 -9.33 -9.62
CA ASN A 21 -12.05 -7.87 -9.78
C ASN A 21 -10.94 -7.20 -8.99
N GLU A 22 -10.81 -7.57 -7.72
CA GLU A 22 -9.80 -6.98 -6.84
C GLU A 22 -8.39 -7.38 -7.26
N ARG A 23 -8.23 -8.58 -7.78
CA ARG A 23 -6.95 -9.09 -8.27
C ARG A 23 -6.47 -8.31 -9.49
N ALA A 24 -7.39 -7.72 -10.24
CA ALA A 24 -7.05 -6.86 -11.38
C ALA A 24 -6.74 -5.42 -10.93
N GLU A 25 -7.51 -4.91 -9.99
CA GLU A 25 -7.41 -3.51 -9.57
C GLU A 25 -6.22 -3.22 -8.64
N CYS A 26 -5.98 -4.09 -7.65
CA CYS A 26 -4.95 -3.83 -6.65
C CYS A 26 -3.53 -3.75 -7.22
N PRO A 27 -3.10 -4.66 -8.11
CA PRO A 27 -1.76 -4.52 -8.71
C PRO A 27 -1.56 -3.24 -9.49
N LEU A 28 -2.61 -2.72 -10.12
CA LEU A 28 -2.52 -1.45 -10.84
C LEU A 28 -2.19 -0.30 -9.90
N ALA A 29 -2.79 -0.30 -8.71
CA ALA A 29 -2.48 0.73 -7.72
C ALA A 29 -1.02 0.66 -7.30
N LEU A 30 -0.47 -0.54 -7.13
CA LEU A 30 0.95 -0.71 -6.81
C LEU A 30 1.85 -0.20 -7.92
N CYS A 31 1.46 -0.41 -9.17
CA CYS A 31 2.25 0.08 -10.31
C CYS A 31 2.30 1.61 -10.35
N GLU A 32 1.25 2.27 -9.89
CA GLU A 32 1.19 3.73 -9.88
C GLU A 32 1.94 4.34 -8.69
N LEU A 33 2.12 3.59 -7.61
CA LEU A 33 2.67 4.11 -6.38
C LEU A 33 4.03 4.78 -6.55
N PRO A 34 5.04 4.16 -7.19
CA PRO A 34 6.35 4.79 -7.32
C PRO A 34 6.31 6.11 -8.08
N GLU A 35 5.37 6.27 -9.01
CA GLU A 35 5.26 7.47 -9.83
C GLU A 35 4.52 8.60 -9.12
N THR A 36 3.63 8.28 -8.17
CA THR A 36 2.76 9.28 -7.55
C THR A 36 3.21 9.68 -6.16
N PHE A 37 3.91 8.80 -5.45
CA PHE A 37 4.33 9.10 -4.08
C PHE A 37 5.30 10.28 -4.05
N GLY A 38 4.99 11.26 -3.22
CA GLY A 38 5.77 12.48 -3.12
C GLY A 38 5.28 13.60 -4.03
N ARG A 39 4.24 13.36 -4.82
CA ARG A 39 3.65 14.37 -5.72
C ARG A 39 2.21 14.62 -5.30
N PRO A 40 1.95 15.57 -4.39
CA PRO A 40 0.61 15.75 -3.80
C PRO A 40 -0.52 15.92 -4.82
N HIS A 41 -0.26 16.59 -5.93
CA HIS A 41 -1.29 16.84 -6.92
C HIS A 41 -1.71 15.62 -7.73
N VAL A 42 -0.98 14.49 -7.63
CA VAL A 42 -1.36 13.25 -8.30
C VAL A 42 -1.71 12.14 -7.32
N HIS A 43 -1.72 12.44 -6.01
CA HIS A 43 -2.03 11.44 -4.99
C HIS A 43 -3.52 11.10 -4.89
N SER A 44 -4.38 11.96 -5.38
CA SER A 44 -5.82 11.82 -5.13
C SER A 44 -6.40 10.48 -5.56
N GLY A 45 -5.90 9.93 -6.66
CA GLY A 45 -6.38 8.65 -7.16
C GLY A 45 -6.06 7.49 -6.26
N LEU A 46 -4.89 7.51 -5.61
CA LEU A 46 -4.45 6.46 -4.70
C LEU A 46 -4.84 6.69 -3.25
N GLY A 47 -5.23 7.92 -2.90
CA GLY A 47 -5.57 8.25 -1.53
C GLY A 47 -4.43 8.00 -0.55
N ILE A 48 -3.22 8.41 -0.91
CA ILE A 48 -2.04 8.21 -0.06
C ILE A 48 -2.17 9.03 1.22
N ARG A 49 -1.96 8.38 2.36
CA ARG A 49 -2.09 9.00 3.68
C ARG A 49 -0.94 8.56 4.58
N LYS A 50 -0.46 9.48 5.40
CA LYS A 50 0.54 9.14 6.41
C LYS A 50 -0.14 8.49 7.61
N LEU A 51 0.31 7.31 7.98
CA LEU A 51 -0.25 6.52 9.08
C LEU A 51 0.66 6.49 10.31
N GLY A 52 1.93 6.80 10.13
CA GLY A 52 2.91 6.81 11.21
C GLY A 52 4.23 7.31 10.69
N ASN A 53 5.31 7.16 11.48
CA ASN A 53 6.63 7.60 11.07
C ASN A 53 7.11 6.75 9.88
N LYS A 54 7.20 7.36 8.71
CA LYS A 54 7.58 6.71 7.46
C LYS A 54 6.67 5.56 7.07
N ILE A 55 5.46 5.53 7.61
CA ILE A 55 4.45 4.51 7.30
C ILE A 55 3.27 5.20 6.65
N PHE A 56 2.88 4.70 5.49
CA PHE A 56 1.82 5.29 4.68
C PHE A 56 0.84 4.23 4.23
N GLY A 57 -0.37 4.66 3.93
CA GLY A 57 -1.37 3.80 3.33
C GLY A 57 -1.80 4.34 1.98
N CYS A 58 -2.25 3.46 1.10
CA CYS A 58 -2.84 3.87 -0.15
C CYS A 58 -3.97 2.92 -0.52
N ARG A 59 -4.83 3.39 -1.41
CA ARG A 59 -6.00 2.62 -1.83
C ARG A 59 -5.59 1.56 -2.86
N GLY A 60 -5.97 0.30 -2.60
CA GLY A 60 -5.80 -0.76 -3.59
C GLY A 60 -7.00 -0.82 -4.50
N ASN A 61 -8.20 -0.70 -3.91
CA ASN A 61 -9.46 -0.53 -4.61
C ASN A 61 -10.46 0.09 -3.64
N VAL A 62 -11.76 -0.03 -3.93
CA VAL A 62 -12.81 0.57 -3.08
C VAL A 62 -12.77 0.06 -1.65
N SER A 63 -12.47 -1.23 -1.46
CA SER A 63 -12.54 -1.88 -0.13
C SER A 63 -11.19 -2.22 0.46
N LEU A 64 -10.11 -2.24 -0.32
CA LEU A 64 -8.80 -2.69 0.15
C LEU A 64 -7.79 -1.56 0.17
N ARG A 65 -6.87 -1.63 1.12
CA ARG A 65 -5.79 -0.66 1.28
C ARG A 65 -4.46 -1.37 1.48
N PHE A 66 -3.39 -0.76 0.94
CA PHE A 66 -2.03 -1.20 1.19
C PHE A 66 -1.41 -0.35 2.29
N ILE A 67 -0.53 -0.96 3.06
CA ILE A 67 0.38 -0.23 3.94
C ILE A 67 1.78 -0.38 3.36
N PHE A 68 2.51 0.72 3.26
CA PHE A 68 3.89 0.65 2.81
C PHE A 68 4.78 1.52 3.68
N GLN A 69 6.06 1.16 3.75
CA GLN A 69 7.07 1.89 4.49
C GLN A 69 7.95 2.65 3.50
N ASP A 70 8.17 3.93 3.80
CA ASP A 70 9.05 4.76 2.99
C ASP A 70 10.48 4.58 3.49
N ARG A 71 11.29 3.87 2.70
CA ARG A 71 12.70 3.61 2.99
C ARG A 71 13.56 4.43 2.05
N PRO A 72 14.86 4.64 2.39
CA PRO A 72 15.71 5.50 1.55
C PRO A 72 15.77 5.12 0.07
N SER A 73 15.81 3.81 -0.24
CA SER A 73 15.95 3.36 -1.63
C SER A 73 14.72 2.65 -2.17
N GLU A 74 13.70 2.43 -1.34
CA GLU A 74 12.54 1.67 -1.77
C GLU A 74 11.28 2.06 -1.02
N SER A 75 10.13 1.75 -1.61
CA SER A 75 8.86 1.72 -0.91
C SER A 75 8.53 0.26 -0.67
N PHE A 76 8.46 -0.14 0.60
CA PHE A 76 8.21 -1.53 0.97
C PHE A 76 6.75 -1.74 1.33
N VAL A 77 6.04 -2.50 0.50
CA VAL A 77 4.62 -2.81 0.73
C VAL A 77 4.55 -3.97 1.71
N SER A 78 4.05 -3.69 2.92
CA SER A 78 4.09 -4.63 4.03
C SER A 78 2.75 -5.27 4.37
N PHE A 79 1.64 -4.72 3.88
CA PHE A 79 0.32 -5.22 4.25
C PHE A 79 -0.73 -4.87 3.21
N LEU A 80 -1.71 -5.75 3.07
CA LEU A 80 -2.90 -5.52 2.24
C LEU A 80 -4.11 -6.05 3.01
N GLY A 81 -5.10 -5.21 3.22
CA GLY A 81 -6.31 -5.61 3.91
C GLY A 81 -7.41 -4.57 3.78
N ASN A 82 -8.59 -4.88 4.34
CA ASN A 82 -9.69 -3.94 4.37
C ASN A 82 -9.45 -2.90 5.47
N HIS A 83 -10.36 -1.94 5.59
CA HIS A 83 -10.23 -0.84 6.56
C HIS A 83 -10.03 -1.35 7.99
N ASP A 84 -10.82 -2.33 8.42
CA ASP A 84 -10.73 -2.85 9.78
C ASP A 84 -9.44 -3.62 10.02
N GLU A 85 -8.98 -4.37 9.03
CA GLU A 85 -7.72 -5.09 9.10
C GLU A 85 -6.55 -4.13 9.20
N VAL A 86 -6.56 -3.07 8.41
CA VAL A 86 -5.51 -2.03 8.47
C VAL A 86 -5.50 -1.38 9.84
N LYS A 87 -6.67 -1.04 10.36
CA LYS A 87 -6.78 -0.42 11.67
C LYS A 87 -6.22 -1.33 12.76
N ALA A 88 -6.56 -2.61 12.72
CA ALA A 88 -6.07 -3.59 13.69
C ALA A 88 -4.54 -3.73 13.64
N VAL A 89 -3.98 -3.79 12.44
CA VAL A 89 -2.53 -3.91 12.25
C VAL A 89 -1.80 -2.70 12.79
N LEU A 90 -2.36 -1.50 12.57
CA LEU A 90 -1.73 -0.26 13.05
C LEU A 90 -1.73 -0.15 14.57
N GLN A 91 -2.61 -0.86 15.25
CA GLN A 91 -2.65 -0.87 16.71
C GLN A 91 -1.60 -1.78 17.33
N THR A 92 -0.95 -2.62 16.53
CA THR A 92 0.13 -3.49 17.02
C THR A 92 1.44 -2.70 17.05
N ARG A 93 2.42 -3.21 17.80
CA ARG A 93 3.74 -2.57 17.89
C ARG A 93 4.56 -2.71 16.62
N LYS A 94 4.11 -3.52 15.70
CA LYS A 94 4.85 -3.83 14.47
C LYS A 94 5.12 -2.58 13.62
N TYR A 95 4.24 -1.59 13.70
CA TYR A 95 4.33 -0.40 12.85
C TYR A 95 4.57 0.89 13.63
N ARG A 96 5.08 0.78 14.83
CA ARG A 96 5.41 1.94 15.63
C ARG A 96 6.87 2.33 15.49
#